data_b60c2c01182e27eee2dee39adcc360ab
#
_entry.id   b60c2c01182e27eee2dee39adcc360ab
#
_cell.length_a   1.000
_cell.length_b   1.000
_cell.length_c   1.000
_cell.angle_alpha   90.00
_cell.angle_beta   90.00
_cell.angle_gamma   90.00
#
_symmetry.space_group_name_H-M   'P 1'
#
loop_
_entity.id
_entity.type
_entity.pdbx_description
1 polymer ?
#
loop_
_entity_poly.entity_id
_entity_poly.type
_entity_poly.pdbx_seq_one_letter_code
_entity_poly.pdbx_strand_id
1 'polypeptide(L)'
;MKLWLVRHAQPLVDAGICYGRLDVAADAAATAVCAGKLAQALPAGISVIASPLQRCEQLRQALQAERSDLIYKTDPRLQEMNFGRWEGCAWTSIDRAELQAWTTDFADFAAGHDGESVTGFMGRVGLAFDELGAGTLAPALSQRAREEDINTQSNVLWITHAGVIRAAKLLAQGIRHIRHARQWPLETLKYGQWRILDLPTG
;
A
#
# COMPACT_ATOMS: atom_id res chain seq x y z
N MET A 1 12.40 12.68 -5.26
CA MET A 1 10.99 12.24 -5.50
C MET A 1 10.29 12.01 -4.16
N LYS A 2 8.99 12.35 -4.04
CA LYS A 2 8.20 12.05 -2.84
C LYS A 2 7.19 10.94 -3.09
N LEU A 3 7.24 9.89 -2.26
CA LEU A 3 6.23 8.84 -2.24
C LEU A 3 5.26 9.07 -1.08
N TRP A 4 4.02 9.39 -1.43
CA TRP A 4 2.92 9.50 -0.49
C TRP A 4 2.31 8.12 -0.29
N LEU A 5 2.19 7.68 0.95
CA LEU A 5 1.64 6.37 1.32
C LEU A 5 0.39 6.59 2.16
N VAL A 6 -0.79 6.35 1.63
CA VAL A 6 -2.05 6.45 2.37
C VAL A 6 -2.60 5.06 2.67
N ARG A 7 -2.98 4.84 3.92
CA ARG A 7 -3.74 3.67 4.32
C ARG A 7 -5.22 3.91 4.02
N HIS A 8 -5.89 2.95 3.38
CA HIS A 8 -7.33 3.00 3.15
C HIS A 8 -8.13 3.42 4.41
N ALA A 9 -9.38 3.88 4.24
CA ALA A 9 -10.28 4.22 5.34
C ALA A 9 -10.68 2.98 6.17
N GLN A 10 -11.41 3.18 7.26
CA GLN A 10 -11.86 2.12 8.18
C GLN A 10 -12.58 1.01 7.38
N PRO A 11 -12.08 -0.25 7.42
CA PRO A 11 -12.76 -1.34 6.76
C PRO A 11 -13.99 -1.80 7.54
N LEU A 12 -14.97 -2.33 6.82
CA LEU A 12 -16.19 -2.91 7.39
C LEU A 12 -15.92 -4.38 7.75
N VAL A 13 -15.12 -4.57 8.78
CA VAL A 13 -14.75 -5.88 9.32
C VAL A 13 -14.61 -5.77 10.84
N ASP A 14 -14.98 -6.80 11.57
CA ASP A 14 -14.90 -6.81 13.03
C ASP A 14 -13.44 -6.74 13.51
N ALA A 15 -13.27 -6.12 14.67
CA ALA A 15 -11.96 -6.04 15.30
C ALA A 15 -11.42 -7.45 15.61
N GLY A 16 -10.14 -7.67 15.32
CA GLY A 16 -9.49 -8.96 15.58
C GLY A 16 -9.67 -10.02 14.50
N ILE A 17 -10.38 -9.71 13.39
CA ILE A 17 -10.43 -10.58 12.21
C ILE A 17 -9.20 -10.38 11.34
N CYS A 18 -8.62 -11.48 10.88
CA CYS A 18 -7.60 -11.49 9.84
C CYS A 18 -8.25 -11.22 8.48
N TYR A 19 -7.83 -10.18 7.75
CA TYR A 19 -8.48 -9.82 6.48
C TYR A 19 -7.49 -9.38 5.37
N GLY A 20 -6.25 -9.68 5.46
CA GLY A 20 -5.21 -9.34 4.51
C GLY A 20 -5.68 -9.04 3.07
N ARG A 21 -5.68 -10.05 2.22
CA ARG A 21 -6.12 -9.96 0.82
C ARG A 21 -7.65 -10.09 0.67
N LEU A 22 -8.36 -10.51 1.73
CA LEU A 22 -9.82 -10.57 1.72
C LEU A 22 -10.41 -9.23 1.27
N ASP A 23 -11.31 -9.27 0.29
CA ASP A 23 -11.84 -8.07 -0.34
C ASP A 23 -13.04 -7.53 0.44
N VAL A 24 -12.76 -6.71 1.45
CA VAL A 24 -13.74 -6.06 2.31
C VAL A 24 -13.88 -4.59 1.94
N ALA A 25 -15.11 -4.08 2.01
CA ALA A 25 -15.41 -2.66 1.81
C ALA A 25 -14.86 -1.79 2.96
N ALA A 26 -14.70 -0.49 2.71
CA ALA A 26 -14.48 0.51 3.73
C ALA A 26 -15.76 1.27 4.06
N ASP A 27 -15.80 1.87 5.25
CA ASP A 27 -16.86 2.80 5.65
C ASP A 27 -16.90 4.00 4.71
N ALA A 28 -18.09 4.28 4.17
CA ALA A 28 -18.26 5.30 3.15
C ALA A 28 -18.02 6.72 3.69
N ALA A 29 -18.44 7.02 4.93
CA ALA A 29 -18.25 8.33 5.54
C ALA A 29 -16.78 8.58 5.86
N ALA A 30 -16.09 7.58 6.43
CA ALA A 30 -14.65 7.66 6.68
C ALA A 30 -13.86 7.79 5.38
N THR A 31 -14.29 7.12 4.30
CA THR A 31 -13.68 7.21 2.98
C THR A 31 -13.82 8.62 2.39
N ALA A 32 -15.01 9.21 2.45
CA ALA A 32 -15.25 10.57 1.97
C ALA A 32 -14.41 11.61 2.75
N VAL A 33 -14.36 11.49 4.08
CA VAL A 33 -13.52 12.37 4.92
C VAL A 33 -12.04 12.25 4.57
N CYS A 34 -11.55 11.02 4.34
CA CYS A 34 -10.17 10.78 3.92
C CYS A 34 -9.89 11.41 2.55
N ALA A 35 -10.76 11.19 1.58
CA ALA A 35 -10.64 11.75 0.22
C ALA A 35 -10.59 13.28 0.22
N GLY A 36 -11.49 13.95 0.95
CA GLY A 36 -11.50 15.41 1.05
C GLY A 36 -10.22 15.99 1.67
N LYS A 37 -9.67 15.33 2.71
CA LYS A 37 -8.38 15.74 3.30
C LYS A 37 -7.22 15.54 2.34
N LEU A 38 -7.18 14.41 1.64
CA LEU A 38 -6.14 14.13 0.63
C LEU A 38 -6.23 15.12 -0.52
N ALA A 39 -7.43 15.41 -1.02
CA ALA A 39 -7.64 16.35 -2.13
C ALA A 39 -7.03 17.72 -1.84
N GLN A 40 -7.12 18.18 -0.59
CA GLN A 40 -6.54 19.46 -0.14
C GLN A 40 -5.02 19.40 0.05
N ALA A 41 -4.48 18.24 0.46
CA ALA A 41 -3.07 18.09 0.78
C ALA A 41 -2.18 17.75 -0.42
N LEU A 42 -2.74 17.09 -1.43
CA LEU A 42 -1.97 16.58 -2.57
C LEU A 42 -1.56 17.69 -3.54
N PRO A 43 -0.30 17.71 -3.99
CA PRO A 43 0.15 18.62 -5.01
C PRO A 43 -0.56 18.37 -6.36
N ALA A 44 -0.54 19.36 -7.24
CA ALA A 44 -0.98 19.20 -8.61
C ALA A 44 -0.08 18.19 -9.35
N GLY A 45 -0.64 17.46 -10.31
CA GLY A 45 0.11 16.56 -11.18
C GLY A 45 0.65 15.29 -10.53
N ILE A 46 0.30 14.99 -9.25
CA ILE A 46 0.70 13.74 -8.61
C ILE A 46 0.03 12.54 -9.29
N SER A 47 0.81 11.49 -9.56
CA SER A 47 0.27 10.21 -10.06
C SER A 47 -0.26 9.38 -8.90
N VAL A 48 -1.46 8.81 -9.05
CA VAL A 48 -2.12 7.99 -8.03
C VAL A 48 -2.13 6.53 -8.47
N ILE A 49 -1.58 5.65 -7.64
CA ILE A 49 -1.57 4.20 -7.85
C ILE A 49 -2.29 3.54 -6.67
N ALA A 50 -3.35 2.80 -6.94
CA ALA A 50 -4.16 2.17 -5.91
C ALA A 50 -4.05 0.64 -5.94
N SER A 51 -4.12 0.02 -4.77
CA SER A 51 -4.45 -1.40 -4.66
C SER A 51 -5.84 -1.67 -5.26
N PRO A 52 -6.05 -2.79 -5.97
CA PRO A 52 -7.37 -3.13 -6.53
C PRO A 52 -8.39 -3.59 -5.46
N LEU A 53 -7.98 -3.79 -4.20
CA LEU A 53 -8.91 -4.19 -3.15
C LEU A 53 -9.94 -3.09 -2.89
N GLN A 54 -11.20 -3.49 -2.72
CA GLN A 54 -12.38 -2.63 -2.68
C GLN A 54 -12.20 -1.41 -1.76
N ARG A 55 -11.64 -1.59 -0.57
CA ARG A 55 -11.40 -0.50 0.39
C ARG A 55 -10.40 0.57 -0.08
N CYS A 56 -9.48 0.22 -0.98
CA CYS A 56 -8.57 1.18 -1.62
C CYS A 56 -9.21 1.79 -2.86
N GLU A 57 -9.94 0.99 -3.62
CA GLU A 57 -10.64 1.43 -4.82
C GLU A 57 -11.73 2.45 -4.48
N GLN A 58 -12.47 2.26 -3.39
CA GLN A 58 -13.44 3.23 -2.89
C GLN A 58 -12.78 4.58 -2.56
N LEU A 59 -11.60 4.58 -1.91
CA LEU A 59 -10.87 5.81 -1.64
C LEU A 59 -10.34 6.46 -2.92
N ARG A 60 -9.87 5.65 -3.88
CA ARG A 60 -9.44 6.12 -5.20
C ARG A 60 -10.59 6.83 -5.94
N GLN A 61 -11.77 6.21 -5.96
CA GLN A 61 -12.95 6.77 -6.63
C GLN A 61 -13.43 8.07 -5.96
N ALA A 62 -13.49 8.09 -4.63
CA ALA A 62 -13.84 9.28 -3.87
C ALA A 62 -12.85 10.44 -4.11
N LEU A 63 -11.54 10.13 -4.13
CA LEU A 63 -10.51 11.13 -4.44
C LEU A 63 -10.61 11.62 -5.89
N GLN A 64 -10.92 10.73 -6.84
CA GLN A 64 -11.09 11.10 -8.25
C GLN A 64 -12.27 12.06 -8.47
N ALA A 65 -13.33 11.94 -7.69
CA ALA A 65 -14.45 12.88 -7.73
C ALA A 65 -14.05 14.30 -7.27
N GLU A 66 -13.12 14.41 -6.32
CA GLU A 66 -12.59 15.68 -5.81
C GLU A 66 -11.44 16.24 -6.68
N ARG A 67 -10.67 15.37 -7.33
CA ARG A 67 -9.44 15.70 -8.05
C ARG A 67 -9.38 14.98 -9.39
N SER A 68 -10.26 15.36 -10.32
CA SER A 68 -10.30 14.82 -11.68
C SER A 68 -9.07 15.18 -12.54
N ASP A 69 -8.24 16.11 -12.07
CA ASP A 69 -6.99 16.54 -12.68
C ASP A 69 -5.84 15.53 -12.53
N LEU A 70 -5.98 14.54 -11.63
CA LEU A 70 -4.94 13.57 -11.35
C LEU A 70 -5.07 12.31 -12.21
N ILE A 71 -3.93 11.64 -12.42
CA ILE A 71 -3.87 10.38 -13.17
C ILE A 71 -3.94 9.22 -12.20
N TYR A 72 -4.86 8.29 -12.45
CA TYR A 72 -5.15 7.16 -11.59
C TYR A 72 -4.83 5.85 -12.29
N LYS A 73 -4.12 4.96 -11.59
CA LYS A 73 -3.82 3.59 -12.00
C LYS A 73 -4.12 2.61 -10.87
N THR A 74 -4.34 1.36 -11.23
CA THR A 74 -4.45 0.25 -10.28
C THR A 74 -3.25 -0.68 -10.44
N ASP A 75 -2.66 -1.14 -9.32
CA ASP A 75 -1.54 -2.07 -9.33
C ASP A 75 -1.80 -3.20 -8.31
N PRO A 76 -1.96 -4.45 -8.77
CA PRO A 76 -2.18 -5.59 -7.89
C PRO A 76 -1.01 -5.89 -6.95
N ARG A 77 0.19 -5.40 -7.24
CA ARG A 77 1.36 -5.51 -6.35
C ARG A 77 1.20 -4.69 -5.06
N LEU A 78 0.24 -3.75 -5.01
CA LEU A 78 -0.08 -2.95 -3.83
C LEU A 78 -1.17 -3.57 -2.95
N GLN A 79 -1.66 -4.78 -3.23
CA GLN A 79 -2.58 -5.50 -2.35
C GLN A 79 -1.92 -5.82 -1.01
N GLU A 80 -2.74 -5.96 0.04
CA GLU A 80 -2.25 -6.44 1.35
C GLU A 80 -1.74 -7.89 1.24
N MET A 81 -0.97 -8.32 2.21
CA MET A 81 -0.48 -9.69 2.31
C MET A 81 -1.66 -10.68 2.30
N ASN A 82 -1.52 -11.74 1.53
CA ASN A 82 -2.45 -12.86 1.54
C ASN A 82 -2.14 -13.76 2.75
N PHE A 83 -3.07 -13.84 3.69
CA PHE A 83 -2.94 -14.70 4.87
C PHE A 83 -3.56 -16.09 4.67
N GLY A 84 -3.95 -16.44 3.43
CA GLY A 84 -4.48 -17.75 3.10
C GLY A 84 -5.70 -18.10 3.92
N ARG A 85 -5.74 -19.35 4.44
CA ARG A 85 -6.88 -19.86 5.23
C ARG A 85 -7.16 -19.12 6.53
N TRP A 86 -6.26 -18.25 6.99
CA TRP A 86 -6.51 -17.43 8.17
C TRP A 86 -7.45 -16.27 7.89
N GLU A 87 -7.61 -15.88 6.63
CA GLU A 87 -8.48 -14.75 6.27
C GLU A 87 -9.95 -15.04 6.59
N GLY A 88 -10.62 -14.06 7.20
CA GLY A 88 -11.98 -14.18 7.71
C GLY A 88 -12.08 -14.81 9.11
N CYS A 89 -10.98 -15.37 9.64
CA CYS A 89 -10.95 -15.95 10.98
C CYS A 89 -10.52 -14.90 12.02
N ALA A 90 -10.96 -15.04 13.26
CA ALA A 90 -10.39 -14.25 14.35
C ALA A 90 -8.95 -14.70 14.61
N TRP A 91 -8.02 -13.77 14.82
CA TRP A 91 -6.63 -14.09 15.16
C TRP A 91 -6.51 -15.00 16.38
N THR A 92 -7.47 -14.89 17.33
CA THR A 92 -7.54 -15.74 18.53
C THR A 92 -8.02 -17.18 18.25
N SER A 93 -8.64 -17.44 17.10
CA SER A 93 -9.11 -18.76 16.70
C SER A 93 -8.10 -19.53 15.84
N ILE A 94 -7.05 -18.87 15.38
CA ILE A 94 -5.97 -19.52 14.61
C ILE A 94 -5.16 -20.38 15.56
N ASP A 95 -4.79 -21.60 15.13
CA ASP A 95 -4.01 -22.51 15.95
C ASP A 95 -2.69 -21.86 16.39
N ARG A 96 -2.42 -21.93 17.68
CA ARG A 96 -1.23 -21.34 18.28
C ARG A 96 0.06 -21.93 17.71
N ALA A 97 0.07 -23.21 17.37
CA ALA A 97 1.23 -23.87 16.77
C ALA A 97 1.47 -23.34 15.35
N GLU A 98 0.42 -23.06 14.56
CA GLU A 98 0.57 -22.42 13.24
C GLU A 98 1.15 -21.01 13.35
N LEU A 99 0.62 -20.19 14.28
CA LEU A 99 1.14 -18.84 14.52
C LEU A 99 2.60 -18.87 15.00
N GLN A 100 2.95 -19.86 15.83
CA GLN A 100 4.32 -20.04 16.29
C GLN A 100 5.25 -20.48 15.13
N ALA A 101 4.81 -21.39 14.26
CA ALA A 101 5.56 -21.80 13.09
C ALA A 101 5.82 -20.59 12.16
N TRP A 102 4.78 -19.79 11.88
CA TRP A 102 4.91 -18.57 11.10
C TRP A 102 5.90 -17.56 11.70
N THR A 103 5.83 -17.33 13.01
CA THR A 103 6.75 -16.38 13.66
C THR A 103 8.18 -16.90 13.76
N THR A 104 8.37 -18.23 13.79
CA THR A 104 9.69 -18.87 13.81
C THR A 104 10.37 -18.83 12.45
N ASP A 105 9.63 -19.18 11.40
CA ASP A 105 10.07 -19.10 10.00
C ASP A 105 9.38 -17.91 9.30
N PHE A 106 9.58 -16.72 9.86
CA PHE A 106 8.83 -15.51 9.46
C PHE A 106 9.03 -15.12 8.00
N ALA A 107 10.21 -15.39 7.45
CA ALA A 107 10.54 -15.04 6.08
C ALA A 107 9.78 -15.88 5.06
N ASP A 108 9.77 -17.20 5.25
CA ASP A 108 9.46 -18.13 4.16
C ASP A 108 8.22 -18.98 4.43
N PHE A 109 7.72 -19.01 5.66
CA PHE A 109 6.46 -19.68 5.96
C PHE A 109 5.28 -19.02 5.23
N ALA A 110 4.53 -19.80 4.44
CA ALA A 110 3.32 -19.32 3.78
C ALA A 110 2.19 -19.16 4.80
N ALA A 111 1.74 -17.93 5.05
CA ALA A 111 0.68 -17.64 6.00
C ALA A 111 -0.58 -18.43 5.67
N GLY A 112 -1.21 -19.06 6.67
CA GLY A 112 -2.37 -19.93 6.47
C GLY A 112 -2.13 -21.10 5.50
N HIS A 113 -0.89 -21.51 5.28
CA HIS A 113 -0.40 -22.57 4.40
C HIS A 113 -0.56 -22.36 2.88
N ASP A 114 -1.53 -21.56 2.46
CA ASP A 114 -1.83 -21.24 1.04
C ASP A 114 -1.77 -19.74 0.73
N GLY A 115 -1.35 -18.94 1.70
CA GLY A 115 -1.12 -17.51 1.55
C GLY A 115 0.28 -17.15 1.05
N GLU A 116 0.68 -15.91 1.30
CA GLU A 116 2.02 -15.43 0.96
C GLU A 116 3.00 -15.65 2.11
N SER A 117 4.27 -15.87 1.76
CA SER A 117 5.38 -15.65 2.68
C SER A 117 5.75 -14.15 2.71
N VAL A 118 6.43 -13.73 3.78
CA VAL A 118 6.94 -12.33 3.86
C VAL A 118 7.96 -12.05 2.76
N THR A 119 8.78 -13.04 2.38
CA THR A 119 9.70 -12.94 1.25
C THR A 119 8.96 -12.67 -0.06
N GLY A 120 7.89 -13.40 -0.35
CA GLY A 120 7.07 -13.20 -1.55
C GLY A 120 6.38 -11.83 -1.54
N PHE A 121 5.80 -11.46 -0.39
CA PHE A 121 5.17 -10.15 -0.19
C PHE A 121 6.16 -8.98 -0.42
N MET A 122 7.33 -9.02 0.23
CA MET A 122 8.38 -8.01 0.05
C MET A 122 8.89 -7.94 -1.38
N GLY A 123 8.98 -9.10 -2.05
CA GLY A 123 9.41 -9.20 -3.45
C GLY A 123 8.47 -8.45 -4.38
N ARG A 124 7.14 -8.71 -4.31
CA ARG A 124 6.18 -8.03 -5.22
C ARG A 124 6.03 -6.53 -4.93
N VAL A 125 6.05 -6.13 -3.66
CA VAL A 125 6.05 -4.70 -3.31
C VAL A 125 7.34 -4.04 -3.75
N GLY A 126 8.48 -4.74 -3.65
CA GLY A 126 9.78 -4.29 -4.12
C GLY A 126 9.80 -4.00 -5.62
N LEU A 127 9.20 -4.86 -6.45
CA LEU A 127 9.07 -4.62 -7.89
C LEU A 127 8.28 -3.33 -8.19
N ALA A 128 7.17 -3.09 -7.47
CA ALA A 128 6.42 -1.84 -7.64
C ALA A 128 7.22 -0.62 -7.16
N PHE A 129 8.01 -0.77 -6.10
CA PHE A 129 8.84 0.29 -5.54
C PHE A 129 10.01 0.67 -6.49
N ASP A 130 10.64 -0.30 -7.13
CA ASP A 130 11.77 -0.07 -8.05
C ASP A 130 11.34 0.68 -9.31
N GLU A 131 10.12 0.45 -9.78
CA GLU A 131 9.57 1.18 -10.92
C GLU A 131 9.39 2.68 -10.65
N LEU A 132 9.27 3.10 -9.38
CA LEU A 132 9.22 4.53 -9.02
C LEU A 132 10.51 5.26 -9.44
N GLY A 133 11.67 4.62 -9.23
CA GLY A 133 12.99 5.17 -9.57
C GLY A 133 13.32 5.12 -11.06
N ALA A 134 12.72 4.19 -11.80
CA ALA A 134 13.01 3.98 -13.23
C ALA A 134 12.32 4.99 -14.17
N GLY A 135 11.52 5.92 -13.65
CA GLY A 135 10.80 6.90 -14.49
C GLY A 135 9.72 6.31 -15.41
N THR A 136 9.47 4.99 -15.30
CA THR A 136 8.53 4.25 -16.16
C THR A 136 7.05 4.55 -15.85
N LEU A 137 6.77 5.28 -14.79
CA LEU A 137 5.42 5.66 -14.38
C LEU A 137 4.95 6.98 -14.98
N ALA A 138 5.78 7.67 -15.75
CA ALA A 138 5.33 8.84 -16.49
C ALA A 138 4.29 8.39 -17.54
N PRO A 139 3.02 8.84 -17.46
CA PRO A 139 2.11 8.66 -18.58
C PRO A 139 2.73 9.34 -19.80
N ALA A 140 2.35 8.87 -20.99
CA ALA A 140 2.66 9.55 -22.23
C ALA A 140 2.00 10.95 -22.23
N LEU A 141 2.59 11.88 -21.50
CA LEU A 141 2.26 13.30 -21.63
C LEU A 141 2.69 13.72 -23.03
N SER A 142 1.79 14.40 -23.74
CA SER A 142 2.03 14.96 -25.05
C SER A 142 3.36 15.73 -25.03
N GLN A 143 4.14 15.64 -26.10
CA GLN A 143 5.48 16.29 -26.25
C GLN A 143 5.50 17.77 -25.84
N ARG A 144 4.36 18.48 -25.87
CA ARG A 144 4.24 19.90 -25.46
C ARG A 144 4.39 20.15 -23.97
N ALA A 145 4.10 19.17 -23.09
CA ALA A 145 4.24 19.34 -21.64
C ALA A 145 5.67 19.07 -21.12
N ARG A 146 6.56 18.61 -22.00
CA ARG A 146 7.95 18.25 -21.62
C ARG A 146 8.92 19.44 -21.62
N GLU A 147 8.57 20.55 -22.23
CA GLU A 147 9.49 21.69 -22.41
C GLU A 147 9.39 22.76 -21.31
N GLU A 148 8.33 22.76 -20.49
CA GLU A 148 8.13 23.82 -19.47
C GLU A 148 8.46 23.41 -18.03
N ASP A 149 8.78 22.12 -17.73
CA ASP A 149 8.96 21.69 -16.35
C ASP A 149 10.11 20.69 -16.15
N ILE A 150 11.34 21.14 -16.36
CA ILE A 150 12.58 20.38 -16.11
C ILE A 150 12.79 20.10 -14.59
N ASN A 151 11.91 20.56 -13.70
CA ASN A 151 12.10 20.44 -12.25
C ASN A 151 10.91 19.86 -11.48
N THR A 152 9.93 19.21 -12.11
CA THR A 152 8.88 18.49 -11.39
C THR A 152 9.39 17.10 -10.99
N GLN A 153 9.92 17.00 -9.79
CA GLN A 153 10.07 15.73 -9.10
C GLN A 153 8.73 14.98 -9.16
N SER A 154 8.70 13.88 -9.91
CA SER A 154 7.49 13.07 -10.09
C SER A 154 7.01 12.53 -8.73
N ASN A 155 6.07 13.22 -8.09
CA ASN A 155 5.48 12.73 -6.85
C ASN A 155 4.47 11.62 -7.17
N VAL A 156 4.41 10.60 -6.34
CA VAL A 156 3.51 9.45 -6.49
C VAL A 156 2.74 9.24 -5.19
N LEU A 157 1.45 8.98 -5.29
CA LEU A 157 0.60 8.52 -4.19
C LEU A 157 0.29 7.04 -4.36
N TRP A 158 0.56 6.25 -3.33
CA TRP A 158 0.03 4.90 -3.21
C TRP A 158 -1.16 4.88 -2.25
N ILE A 159 -2.33 4.45 -2.73
CA ILE A 159 -3.50 4.12 -1.92
C ILE A 159 -3.44 2.62 -1.62
N THR A 160 -3.13 2.27 -0.37
CA THR A 160 -2.74 0.90 -0.04
C THR A 160 -3.04 0.52 1.43
N HIS A 161 -2.31 -0.41 1.98
CA HIS A 161 -2.55 -1.12 3.23
C HIS A 161 -1.36 -1.00 4.19
N ALA A 162 -1.59 -1.39 5.45
CA ALA A 162 -0.59 -1.27 6.51
C ALA A 162 0.69 -2.07 6.23
N GLY A 163 0.56 -3.31 5.72
CA GLY A 163 1.70 -4.15 5.37
C GLY A 163 2.54 -3.54 4.25
N VAL A 164 1.91 -3.10 3.17
CA VAL A 164 2.60 -2.46 2.03
C VAL A 164 3.32 -1.18 2.46
N ILE A 165 2.71 -0.37 3.34
CA ILE A 165 3.34 0.84 3.88
C ILE A 165 4.60 0.49 4.69
N ARG A 166 4.56 -0.57 5.50
CA ARG A 166 5.73 -1.06 6.24
C ARG A 166 6.82 -1.57 5.30
N ALA A 167 6.43 -2.35 4.27
CA ALA A 167 7.35 -2.82 3.25
C ALA A 167 8.02 -1.66 2.51
N ALA A 168 7.26 -0.66 2.06
CA ALA A 168 7.80 0.53 1.39
C ALA A 168 8.79 1.31 2.28
N LYS A 169 8.53 1.41 3.60
CA LYS A 169 9.47 2.02 4.56
C LYS A 169 10.79 1.26 4.63
N LEU A 170 10.75 -0.07 4.65
CA LEU A 170 11.94 -0.92 4.67
C LEU A 170 12.72 -0.81 3.37
N LEU A 171 12.03 -0.85 2.23
CA LEU A 171 12.63 -0.70 0.91
C LEU A 171 13.32 0.66 0.75
N ALA A 172 12.72 1.75 1.24
CA ALA A 172 13.35 3.08 1.24
C ALA A 172 14.63 3.14 2.09
N GLN A 173 14.81 2.24 3.05
CA GLN A 173 16.02 2.07 3.85
C GLN A 173 17.02 1.06 3.23
N GLY A 174 16.74 0.55 2.03
CA GLY A 174 17.56 -0.48 1.37
C GLY A 174 17.35 -1.90 1.91
N ILE A 175 16.35 -2.12 2.79
CA ILE A 175 16.09 -3.42 3.40
C ILE A 175 15.11 -4.19 2.52
N ARG A 176 15.61 -5.21 1.83
CA ARG A 176 14.81 -6.03 0.90
C ARG A 176 14.41 -7.39 1.44
N HIS A 177 15.10 -7.86 2.46
CA HIS A 177 14.87 -9.17 3.06
C HIS A 177 14.68 -9.05 4.56
N ILE A 178 13.65 -9.72 5.07
CA ILE A 178 13.32 -9.80 6.49
C ILE A 178 13.40 -11.27 6.90
N ARG A 179 14.26 -11.60 7.84
CA ARG A 179 14.42 -12.99 8.33
C ARG A 179 13.61 -13.27 9.59
N HIS A 180 13.41 -12.26 10.41
CA HIS A 180 12.80 -12.42 11.73
C HIS A 180 11.67 -11.41 11.95
N ALA A 181 10.60 -11.81 12.63
CA ALA A 181 9.45 -10.98 12.95
C ALA A 181 9.82 -9.65 13.64
N ARG A 182 10.87 -9.65 14.49
CA ARG A 182 11.37 -8.44 15.16
C ARG A 182 11.90 -7.35 14.22
N GLN A 183 12.21 -7.70 12.96
CA GLN A 183 12.64 -6.72 11.95
C GLN A 183 11.46 -6.05 11.26
N TRP A 184 10.25 -6.60 11.42
CA TRP A 184 9.04 -6.03 10.86
C TRP A 184 8.60 -4.81 11.68
N PRO A 185 8.37 -3.64 11.06
CA PRO A 185 8.00 -2.43 11.79
C PRO A 185 6.67 -2.60 12.51
N LEU A 186 6.62 -2.32 13.81
CA LEU A 186 5.40 -2.36 14.61
C LEU A 186 4.50 -1.14 14.33
N GLU A 187 5.13 0.00 14.04
CA GLU A 187 4.39 1.24 13.74
C GLU A 187 3.52 1.07 12.49
N THR A 188 2.26 1.47 12.61
CA THR A 188 1.32 1.51 11.50
C THR A 188 0.56 2.84 11.48
N LEU A 189 0.21 3.29 10.29
CA LEU A 189 -0.70 4.42 10.13
C LEU A 189 -2.11 4.03 10.58
N LYS A 190 -2.84 4.94 11.20
CA LYS A 190 -4.28 4.78 11.40
C LYS A 190 -4.99 4.79 10.05
N TYR A 191 -6.20 4.27 9.99
CA TYR A 191 -7.02 4.30 8.79
C TYR A 191 -7.23 5.75 8.31
N GLY A 192 -7.13 5.95 6.99
CA GLY A 192 -7.26 7.26 6.37
C GLY A 192 -6.10 8.23 6.62
N GLN A 193 -5.04 7.80 7.30
CA GLN A 193 -3.83 8.60 7.45
C GLN A 193 -2.80 8.30 6.37
N TRP A 194 -1.89 9.25 6.15
CA TRP A 194 -0.80 9.11 5.19
C TRP A 194 0.54 9.54 5.77
N ARG A 195 1.59 9.13 5.10
CA ARG A 195 2.99 9.49 5.35
C ARG A 195 3.67 9.79 4.02
N ILE A 196 4.65 10.65 4.05
CA ILE A 196 5.48 10.96 2.89
C ILE A 196 6.88 10.39 3.15
N LEU A 197 7.42 9.70 2.16
CA LEU A 197 8.81 9.26 2.13
C LEU A 197 9.55 10.08 1.07
N ASP A 198 10.68 10.67 1.45
CA ASP A 198 11.61 11.28 0.51
C ASP A 198 12.50 10.17 -0.05
N LEU A 199 12.39 9.92 -1.35
CA LEU A 199 13.19 8.94 -2.05
C LEU A 199 14.35 9.66 -2.79
N PRO A 200 15.57 9.07 -2.77
CA PRO A 200 16.68 9.63 -3.54
C PRO A 200 16.31 9.67 -5.02
N THR A 201 16.63 10.76 -5.67
CA THR A 201 16.63 10.85 -7.13
C THR A 201 17.94 10.27 -7.60
N GLY A 202 17.88 9.15 -8.33
CA GLY A 202 19.05 8.56 -8.99
C GLY A 202 19.71 9.52 -9.98
#